data_506e0a7aad7d919edeb427613b941556
#
_entry.id   506e0a7aad7d919edeb427613b941556
#
_cell.length_a   1.000
_cell.length_b   1.000
_cell.length_c   1.000
_cell.angle_alpha   90.00
_cell.angle_beta   90.00
_cell.angle_gamma   90.00
#
_symmetry.space_group_name_H-M   'P 1'
#
loop_
_entity.id
_entity.type
_entity.pdbx_description
1 polymer ?
#
loop_
_entity_poly.entity_id
_entity_poly.type
_entity_poly.pdbx_seq_one_letter_code
_entity_poly.pdbx_strand_id
1 'polypeptide(L)'
;MGDRQVPDIVVGRLPIYLRALTFLKADNREITSSQELGDRLGISSAQIRKDLSHFGEFGKQGTGYEIRYLENNLKEILHVDRMWDVVLVGAGDLGNALASYKGFAGRGFHVAAAFDADPDKIGHEMPGGLLIEDVANLEARVQAAGWKIGIIAVPADAAQSVANTLVGAGVIA
;
A
#
# COMPACT_ATOMS: atom_id res chain seq x y z
N MET A 1 -5.54 -25.01 17.34
CA MET A 1 -4.28 -24.25 17.29
C MET A 1 -4.65 -22.80 17.55
N GLY A 2 -4.20 -22.25 18.70
CA GLY A 2 -4.63 -20.90 19.08
C GLY A 2 -4.12 -19.87 18.09
N ASP A 3 -5.03 -19.01 17.68
CA ASP A 3 -4.79 -17.85 16.84
C ASP A 3 -3.85 -16.91 17.63
N ARG A 4 -2.53 -17.05 17.44
CA ARG A 4 -1.57 -16.12 18.02
C ARG A 4 -1.65 -14.85 17.19
N GLN A 5 -2.49 -13.93 17.63
CA GLN A 5 -2.58 -12.61 17.04
C GLN A 5 -1.18 -11.98 17.02
N VAL A 6 -0.68 -11.69 15.82
CA VAL A 6 0.62 -11.03 15.65
C VAL A 6 0.50 -9.61 16.20
N PRO A 7 1.41 -9.16 17.08
CA PRO A 7 1.34 -7.80 17.60
C PRO A 7 1.47 -6.75 16.49
N ASP A 8 0.67 -5.69 16.52
CA ASP A 8 0.66 -4.62 15.51
C ASP A 8 2.03 -3.99 15.30
N ILE A 9 2.82 -3.89 16.37
CA ILE A 9 4.19 -3.36 16.28
C ILE A 9 5.12 -4.26 15.43
N VAL A 10 4.86 -5.56 15.38
CA VAL A 10 5.60 -6.51 14.51
C VAL A 10 5.18 -6.29 13.06
N VAL A 11 3.88 -6.21 12.80
CA VAL A 11 3.34 -5.93 11.46
C VAL A 11 3.88 -4.60 10.93
N GLY A 12 3.91 -3.56 11.78
CA GLY A 12 4.44 -2.23 11.42
C GLY A 12 5.93 -2.21 11.04
N ARG A 13 6.73 -3.23 11.44
CA ARG A 13 8.14 -3.34 11.05
C ARG A 13 8.36 -4.10 9.74
N LEU A 14 7.41 -4.91 9.28
CA LEU A 14 7.59 -5.69 8.04
C LEU A 14 7.83 -4.82 6.80
N PRO A 15 7.18 -3.67 6.61
CA PRO A 15 7.49 -2.77 5.48
C PRO A 15 8.94 -2.28 5.49
N ILE A 16 9.53 -2.07 6.66
CA ILE A 16 10.92 -1.64 6.82
C ILE A 16 11.86 -2.77 6.38
N TYR A 17 11.57 -4.00 6.78
CA TYR A 17 12.33 -5.19 6.35
C TYR A 17 12.20 -5.40 4.83
N LEU A 18 10.99 -5.32 4.29
CA LEU A 18 10.74 -5.44 2.85
C LEU A 18 11.55 -4.43 2.05
N ARG A 19 11.58 -3.17 2.49
CA ARG A 19 12.36 -2.11 1.84
C ARG A 19 13.87 -2.42 1.87
N ALA A 20 14.40 -2.89 2.98
CA ALA A 20 15.81 -3.27 3.10
C ALA A 20 16.17 -4.42 2.15
N LEU A 21 15.30 -5.43 2.03
CA LEU A 21 15.48 -6.55 1.10
C LEU A 21 15.45 -6.09 -0.35
N THR A 22 14.55 -5.16 -0.71
CA THR A 22 14.48 -4.59 -2.07
C THR A 22 15.78 -3.88 -2.44
N PHE A 23 16.41 -3.14 -1.52
CA PHE A 23 17.72 -2.53 -1.76
C PHE A 23 18.83 -3.57 -1.91
N LEU A 24 18.87 -4.58 -1.04
CA LEU A 24 19.85 -5.66 -1.14
C LEU A 24 19.75 -6.42 -2.47
N LYS A 25 18.52 -6.66 -2.94
CA LYS A 25 18.26 -7.27 -4.23
C LYS A 25 18.75 -6.42 -5.41
N ALA A 26 18.56 -5.09 -5.33
CA ALA A 26 19.06 -4.15 -6.35
C ALA A 26 20.60 -4.15 -6.39
N ASP A 27 21.26 -4.41 -5.25
CA ASP A 27 22.72 -4.61 -5.13
C ASP A 27 23.18 -6.02 -5.58
N ASN A 28 22.30 -6.81 -6.25
CA ASN A 28 22.55 -8.18 -6.69
C ASN A 28 22.94 -9.16 -5.57
N ARG A 29 22.47 -8.91 -4.35
CA ARG A 29 22.67 -9.84 -3.22
C ARG A 29 21.61 -10.94 -3.28
N GLU A 30 22.01 -12.17 -3.03
CA GLU A 30 21.13 -13.35 -2.99
C GLU A 30 20.75 -13.74 -1.57
N ILE A 31 21.68 -13.60 -0.64
CA ILE A 31 21.52 -13.99 0.76
C ILE A 31 21.82 -12.81 1.67
N THR A 32 21.08 -12.71 2.75
CA THR A 32 21.35 -11.78 3.87
C THR A 32 21.21 -12.49 5.21
N SER A 33 21.60 -11.82 6.28
CA SER A 33 21.45 -12.32 7.64
C SER A 33 20.64 -11.36 8.50
N SER A 34 20.10 -11.85 9.63
CA SER A 34 19.48 -10.97 10.62
C SER A 34 20.45 -9.93 11.20
N GLN A 35 21.75 -10.23 11.20
CA GLN A 35 22.77 -9.27 11.62
C GLN A 35 22.91 -8.15 10.61
N GLU A 36 23.10 -8.48 9.32
CA GLU A 36 23.22 -7.48 8.25
C GLU A 36 21.98 -6.60 8.13
N LEU A 37 20.77 -7.19 8.21
CA LEU A 37 19.53 -6.42 8.26
C LEU A 37 19.48 -5.52 9.49
N GLY A 38 19.90 -6.03 10.63
CA GLY A 38 19.93 -5.29 11.88
C GLY A 38 20.85 -4.07 11.82
N ASP A 39 22.06 -4.25 11.30
CA ASP A 39 23.05 -3.18 11.15
C ASP A 39 22.54 -2.07 10.22
N ARG A 40 21.84 -2.43 9.14
CA ARG A 40 21.23 -1.47 8.20
C ARG A 40 20.06 -0.70 8.81
N LEU A 41 19.28 -1.33 9.67
CA LEU A 41 18.02 -0.81 10.17
C LEU A 41 18.08 -0.24 11.58
N GLY A 42 19.20 -0.42 12.29
CA GLY A 42 19.31 -0.06 13.69
C GLY A 42 18.46 -0.94 14.62
N ILE A 43 18.17 -2.19 14.21
CA ILE A 43 17.35 -3.15 14.94
C ILE A 43 18.19 -4.35 15.31
N SER A 44 18.06 -4.87 16.53
CA SER A 44 18.84 -6.04 16.93
C SER A 44 18.51 -7.27 16.08
N SER A 45 19.51 -8.08 15.75
CA SER A 45 19.32 -9.32 15.00
C SER A 45 18.36 -10.29 15.70
N ALA A 46 18.34 -10.27 17.04
CA ALA A 46 17.40 -11.07 17.84
C ALA A 46 15.94 -10.61 17.63
N GLN A 47 15.72 -9.30 17.55
CA GLN A 47 14.38 -8.74 17.29
C GLN A 47 13.89 -9.12 15.89
N ILE A 48 14.74 -9.00 14.86
CA ILE A 48 14.39 -9.40 13.49
C ILE A 48 14.00 -10.87 13.42
N ARG A 49 14.79 -11.75 14.04
CA ARG A 49 14.46 -13.18 14.09
C ARG A 49 13.14 -13.44 14.81
N LYS A 50 12.89 -12.76 15.93
CA LYS A 50 11.64 -12.89 16.69
C LYS A 50 10.44 -12.41 15.87
N ASP A 51 10.56 -11.26 15.18
CA ASP A 51 9.49 -10.73 14.35
C ASP A 51 9.14 -11.68 13.20
N LEU A 52 10.16 -12.12 12.46
CA LEU A 52 9.94 -13.04 11.33
C LEU A 52 9.37 -14.38 11.79
N SER A 53 9.73 -14.89 12.98
CA SER A 53 9.21 -16.15 13.49
C SER A 53 7.71 -16.17 13.77
N HIS A 54 7.05 -15.01 13.83
CA HIS A 54 5.59 -14.94 13.92
C HIS A 54 4.89 -15.41 12.63
N PHE A 55 5.59 -15.37 11.49
CA PHE A 55 5.02 -15.65 10.17
C PHE A 55 5.55 -16.95 9.55
N GLY A 56 6.53 -17.59 10.15
CA GLY A 56 7.11 -18.83 9.67
C GLY A 56 8.63 -18.92 9.81
N GLU A 57 9.19 -19.97 9.23
CA GLU A 57 10.65 -20.21 9.19
C GLU A 57 11.17 -19.77 7.81
N PHE A 58 11.82 -18.61 7.73
CA PHE A 58 12.33 -18.04 6.48
C PHE A 58 13.81 -18.32 6.21
N GLY A 59 14.52 -18.92 7.15
CA GLY A 59 15.94 -19.20 7.02
C GLY A 59 16.40 -20.35 7.90
N LYS A 60 17.54 -20.94 7.53
CA LYS A 60 18.20 -21.96 8.37
C LYS A 60 19.32 -21.32 9.17
N GLN A 61 19.52 -21.82 10.38
CA GLN A 61 20.61 -21.37 11.24
C GLN A 61 21.95 -21.53 10.51
N GLY A 62 22.74 -20.47 10.44
CA GLY A 62 24.04 -20.44 9.77
C GLY A 62 24.02 -20.12 8.28
N THR A 63 22.85 -20.21 7.60
CA THR A 63 22.75 -19.93 6.15
C THR A 63 22.18 -18.53 5.86
N GLY A 64 21.42 -17.95 6.80
CA GLY A 64 20.75 -16.68 6.62
C GLY A 64 19.42 -16.80 5.87
N TYR A 65 19.00 -15.72 5.24
CA TYR A 65 17.76 -15.61 4.48
C TYR A 65 18.06 -15.46 3.00
N GLU A 66 17.42 -16.26 2.17
CA GLU A 66 17.36 -16.00 0.72
C GLU A 66 16.49 -14.75 0.48
N ILE A 67 17.08 -13.72 -0.12
CA ILE A 67 16.47 -12.38 -0.24
C ILE A 67 15.17 -12.44 -1.05
N ARG A 68 15.16 -13.13 -2.19
CA ARG A 68 13.96 -13.23 -3.03
C ARG A 68 12.83 -13.96 -2.33
N TYR A 69 13.15 -15.06 -1.67
CA TYR A 69 12.17 -15.85 -0.92
C TYR A 69 11.55 -15.04 0.21
N LEU A 70 12.38 -14.39 1.04
CA LEU A 70 11.88 -13.57 2.14
C LEU A 70 11.11 -12.34 1.64
N GLU A 71 11.59 -11.67 0.58
CA GLU A 71 10.89 -10.53 -0.05
C GLU A 71 9.49 -10.93 -0.49
N ASN A 72 9.33 -12.06 -1.20
CA ASN A 72 8.04 -12.51 -1.71
C ASN A 72 7.08 -12.87 -0.57
N ASN A 73 7.56 -13.57 0.46
CA ASN A 73 6.72 -13.89 1.62
C ASN A 73 6.27 -12.62 2.37
N LEU A 74 7.16 -11.63 2.56
CA LEU A 74 6.77 -10.37 3.19
C LEU A 74 5.76 -9.59 2.34
N LYS A 75 5.86 -9.62 1.01
CA LYS A 75 4.87 -9.00 0.11
C LYS A 75 3.51 -9.67 0.25
N GLU A 76 3.46 -11.00 0.31
CA GLU A 76 2.24 -11.77 0.50
C GLU A 76 1.61 -11.45 1.87
N ILE A 77 2.37 -11.47 2.95
CA ILE A 77 1.91 -11.14 4.31
C ILE A 77 1.34 -9.73 4.39
N LEU A 78 1.99 -8.77 3.73
CA LEU A 78 1.57 -7.37 3.69
C LEU A 78 0.48 -7.10 2.65
N HIS A 79 0.12 -8.12 1.85
CA HIS A 79 -0.82 -7.98 0.73
C HIS A 79 -0.42 -6.91 -0.31
N VAL A 80 0.89 -6.71 -0.50
CA VAL A 80 1.45 -5.79 -1.52
C VAL A 80 1.99 -6.54 -2.75
N ASP A 81 1.70 -7.82 -2.86
CA ASP A 81 1.95 -8.69 -4.01
C ASP A 81 0.88 -8.59 -5.10
N ARG A 82 -0.22 -7.88 -4.81
CA ARG A 82 -1.36 -7.64 -5.69
C ARG A 82 -1.57 -6.16 -5.97
N MET A 83 -2.31 -5.88 -7.05
CA MET A 83 -2.75 -4.52 -7.37
C MET A 83 -3.96 -4.15 -6.51
N TRP A 84 -3.87 -3.01 -5.86
CA TRP A 84 -4.97 -2.42 -5.12
C TRP A 84 -5.59 -1.29 -5.93
N ASP A 85 -6.87 -1.42 -6.22
CA ASP A 85 -7.64 -0.34 -6.81
C ASP A 85 -7.90 0.76 -5.77
N VAL A 86 -7.61 2.00 -6.17
CA VAL A 86 -7.73 3.19 -5.36
C VAL A 86 -8.74 4.14 -6.00
N VAL A 87 -9.65 4.69 -5.22
CA VAL A 87 -10.55 5.76 -5.66
C VAL A 87 -9.93 7.11 -5.34
N LEU A 88 -9.92 8.02 -6.32
CA LEU A 88 -9.42 9.39 -6.17
C LEU A 88 -10.61 10.35 -6.11
N VAL A 89 -10.67 11.21 -5.10
CA VAL A 89 -11.68 12.27 -4.97
C VAL A 89 -11.00 13.62 -5.00
N GLY A 90 -11.36 14.43 -6.00
CA GLY A 90 -10.76 15.72 -6.33
C GLY A 90 -9.88 15.64 -7.58
N ALA A 91 -10.35 16.26 -8.67
CA ALA A 91 -9.67 16.36 -9.96
C ALA A 91 -9.06 17.76 -10.20
N GLY A 92 -8.50 18.36 -9.15
CA GLY A 92 -7.67 19.56 -9.22
C GLY A 92 -6.24 19.26 -9.61
N ASP A 93 -5.33 20.23 -9.44
CA ASP A 93 -3.91 20.08 -9.79
C ASP A 93 -3.26 18.88 -9.08
N LEU A 94 -3.52 18.71 -7.77
CA LEU A 94 -3.02 17.59 -7.02
C LEU A 94 -3.60 16.25 -7.52
N GLY A 95 -4.92 16.19 -7.75
CA GLY A 95 -5.57 15.00 -8.28
C GLY A 95 -5.01 14.58 -9.64
N ASN A 96 -4.83 15.54 -10.55
CA ASN A 96 -4.23 15.31 -11.87
C ASN A 96 -2.78 14.82 -11.76
N ALA A 97 -1.98 15.41 -10.86
CA ALA A 97 -0.62 14.97 -10.60
C ALA A 97 -0.57 13.53 -10.06
N LEU A 98 -1.47 13.17 -9.16
CA LEU A 98 -1.58 11.81 -8.60
C LEU A 98 -2.05 10.80 -9.66
N ALA A 99 -3.06 11.13 -10.47
CA ALA A 99 -3.56 10.27 -11.55
C ALA A 99 -2.46 9.95 -12.58
N SER A 100 -1.57 10.92 -12.87
CA SER A 100 -0.46 10.74 -13.80
C SER A 100 0.78 10.08 -13.18
N TYR A 101 0.81 9.84 -11.88
CA TYR A 101 2.00 9.34 -11.19
C TYR A 101 2.25 7.85 -11.46
N LYS A 102 3.18 7.57 -12.37
CA LYS A 102 3.56 6.19 -12.77
C LYS A 102 4.12 5.33 -11.63
N GLY A 103 4.55 5.94 -10.52
CA GLY A 103 5.10 5.23 -9.38
C GLY A 103 4.07 4.43 -8.57
N PHE A 104 2.78 4.65 -8.75
CA PHE A 104 1.74 3.86 -8.09
C PHE A 104 1.71 2.41 -8.57
N ALA A 105 1.74 2.19 -9.87
CA ALA A 105 1.73 0.83 -10.44
C ALA A 105 2.92 -0.01 -9.97
N GLY A 106 4.11 0.59 -9.88
CA GLY A 106 5.31 -0.08 -9.36
C GLY A 106 5.25 -0.42 -7.86
N ARG A 107 4.27 0.13 -7.13
CA ARG A 107 4.02 -0.10 -5.71
C ARG A 107 2.74 -0.89 -5.42
N GLY A 108 2.10 -1.43 -6.45
CA GLY A 108 0.89 -2.23 -6.31
C GLY A 108 -0.39 -1.42 -6.17
N PHE A 109 -0.44 -0.16 -6.64
CA PHE A 109 -1.65 0.66 -6.62
C PHE A 109 -2.06 1.07 -8.04
N HIS A 110 -3.37 1.08 -8.27
CA HIS A 110 -3.99 1.51 -9.52
C HIS A 110 -5.14 2.48 -9.20
N VAL A 111 -5.12 3.68 -9.78
CA VAL A 111 -6.25 4.61 -9.66
C VAL A 111 -7.36 4.13 -10.59
N ALA A 112 -8.40 3.53 -10.01
CA ALA A 112 -9.47 2.86 -10.74
C ALA A 112 -10.64 3.78 -11.09
N ALA A 113 -10.85 4.85 -10.32
CA ALA A 113 -11.90 5.83 -10.54
C ALA A 113 -11.50 7.20 -9.98
N ALA A 114 -12.03 8.27 -10.59
CA ALA A 114 -11.83 9.64 -10.12
C ALA A 114 -13.18 10.36 -10.04
N PHE A 115 -13.34 11.16 -9.00
CA PHE A 115 -14.57 11.90 -8.72
C PHE A 115 -14.27 13.38 -8.45
N ASP A 116 -15.17 14.26 -8.88
CA ASP A 116 -15.15 15.69 -8.52
C ASP A 116 -16.59 16.20 -8.32
N ALA A 117 -16.75 17.31 -7.60
CA ALA A 117 -18.02 17.99 -7.43
C ALA A 117 -18.27 19.06 -8.50
N ASP A 118 -17.23 19.45 -9.23
CA ASP A 118 -17.28 20.53 -10.21
C ASP A 118 -17.91 20.02 -11.53
N PRO A 119 -19.11 20.54 -11.92
CA PRO A 119 -19.77 20.10 -13.13
C PRO A 119 -18.96 20.38 -14.41
N ASP A 120 -18.07 21.36 -14.38
CA ASP A 120 -17.22 21.70 -15.53
C ASP A 120 -16.09 20.67 -15.75
N LYS A 121 -15.84 19.82 -14.76
CA LYS A 121 -14.84 18.73 -14.85
C LYS A 121 -15.45 17.37 -15.11
N ILE A 122 -16.69 17.15 -14.66
CA ILE A 122 -17.38 15.86 -14.79
C ILE A 122 -17.48 15.47 -16.27
N GLY A 123 -17.13 14.23 -16.58
CA GLY A 123 -17.10 13.69 -17.94
C GLY A 123 -15.84 14.03 -18.73
N HIS A 124 -14.95 14.88 -18.21
CA HIS A 124 -13.65 15.11 -18.81
C HIS A 124 -12.65 14.01 -18.42
N GLU A 125 -11.64 13.83 -19.26
CA GLU A 125 -10.62 12.82 -19.06
C GLU A 125 -9.43 13.39 -18.29
N MET A 126 -9.03 12.70 -17.22
CA MET A 126 -7.79 12.96 -16.49
C MET A 126 -6.58 12.37 -17.22
N PRO A 127 -5.35 12.83 -16.90
CA PRO A 127 -4.14 12.16 -17.34
C PRO A 127 -4.19 10.66 -17.02
N GLY A 128 -3.95 9.83 -18.04
CA GLY A 128 -4.04 8.37 -17.92
C GLY A 128 -5.33 7.75 -18.42
N GLY A 129 -6.24 8.56 -18.98
CA GLY A 129 -7.47 8.07 -19.63
C GLY A 129 -8.64 7.83 -18.67
N LEU A 130 -8.55 8.32 -17.44
CA LEU A 130 -9.57 8.12 -16.42
C LEU A 130 -10.65 9.23 -16.53
N LEU A 131 -11.90 8.86 -16.73
CA LEU A 131 -13.01 9.83 -16.75
C LEU A 131 -13.36 10.28 -15.33
N ILE A 132 -13.62 11.59 -15.18
CA ILE A 132 -14.07 12.17 -13.92
C ILE A 132 -15.58 11.91 -13.78
N GLU A 133 -15.96 11.20 -12.73
CA GLU A 133 -17.35 10.93 -12.37
C GLU A 133 -17.86 11.98 -11.36
N ASP A 134 -19.19 12.16 -11.30
CA ASP A 134 -19.82 13.01 -10.29
C ASP A 134 -19.66 12.41 -8.90
N VAL A 135 -19.20 13.22 -7.94
CA VAL A 135 -19.04 12.82 -6.52
C VAL A 135 -20.34 12.33 -5.89
N ALA A 136 -21.50 12.73 -6.41
CA ALA A 136 -22.81 12.23 -5.98
C ALA A 136 -22.93 10.70 -6.15
N ASN A 137 -22.20 10.11 -7.08
CA ASN A 137 -22.17 8.65 -7.33
C ASN A 137 -21.11 7.90 -6.50
N LEU A 138 -20.27 8.61 -5.72
CA LEU A 138 -19.10 8.06 -5.02
C LEU A 138 -19.47 6.86 -4.15
N GLU A 139 -20.45 7.00 -3.26
CA GLU A 139 -20.84 5.96 -2.33
C GLU A 139 -21.28 4.68 -3.05
N ALA A 140 -22.21 4.81 -4.00
CA ALA A 140 -22.73 3.69 -4.76
C ALA A 140 -21.64 2.96 -5.57
N ARG A 141 -20.72 3.73 -6.16
CA ARG A 141 -19.61 3.18 -6.96
C ARG A 141 -18.59 2.45 -6.08
N VAL A 142 -18.22 3.01 -4.92
CA VAL A 142 -17.32 2.38 -3.96
C VAL A 142 -17.90 1.08 -3.45
N GLN A 143 -19.18 1.06 -3.06
CA GLN A 143 -19.86 -0.15 -2.59
C GLN A 143 -19.93 -1.23 -3.68
N ALA A 144 -20.32 -0.86 -4.90
CA ALA A 144 -20.44 -1.80 -6.01
C ALA A 144 -19.11 -2.42 -6.42
N ALA A 145 -18.02 -1.62 -6.43
CA ALA A 145 -16.68 -2.08 -6.81
C ALA A 145 -15.91 -2.73 -5.64
N GLY A 146 -16.32 -2.47 -4.39
CA GLY A 146 -15.68 -2.99 -3.20
C GLY A 146 -14.30 -2.36 -2.92
N TRP A 147 -14.05 -1.15 -3.42
CA TRP A 147 -12.77 -0.45 -3.20
C TRP A 147 -12.53 -0.19 -1.71
N LYS A 148 -11.28 -0.38 -1.28
CA LYS A 148 -10.89 -0.30 0.13
C LYS A 148 -9.97 0.87 0.45
N ILE A 149 -9.43 1.53 -0.57
CA ILE A 149 -8.47 2.62 -0.44
C ILE A 149 -8.99 3.84 -1.18
N GLY A 150 -8.95 5.00 -0.51
CA GLY A 150 -9.34 6.28 -1.08
C GLY A 150 -8.24 7.34 -0.93
N ILE A 151 -8.06 8.15 -1.97
CA ILE A 151 -7.20 9.33 -1.93
C ILE A 151 -8.11 10.56 -1.98
N ILE A 152 -7.96 11.44 -1.00
CA ILE A 152 -8.73 12.69 -0.90
C ILE A 152 -7.81 13.85 -1.30
N ALA A 153 -8.10 14.46 -2.45
CA ALA A 153 -7.35 15.57 -3.03
C ALA A 153 -8.26 16.80 -3.26
N VAL A 154 -9.19 17.02 -2.32
CA VAL A 154 -10.12 18.15 -2.32
C VAL A 154 -9.65 19.27 -1.39
N PRO A 155 -10.21 20.49 -1.48
CA PRO A 155 -9.99 21.55 -0.48
C PRO A 155 -10.34 21.10 0.95
N ALA A 156 -9.67 21.70 1.94
CA ALA A 156 -9.74 21.27 3.34
C ALA A 156 -11.15 21.29 3.93
N ASP A 157 -11.97 22.24 3.51
CA ASP A 157 -13.38 22.37 3.92
C ASP A 157 -14.28 21.22 3.46
N ALA A 158 -13.97 20.61 2.31
CA ALA A 158 -14.70 19.46 1.77
C ALA A 158 -14.14 18.10 2.25
N ALA A 159 -12.89 18.06 2.76
CA ALA A 159 -12.17 16.82 3.01
C ALA A 159 -12.89 15.90 4.02
N GLN A 160 -13.44 16.47 5.11
CA GLN A 160 -14.11 15.66 6.13
C GLN A 160 -15.41 15.03 5.61
N SER A 161 -16.17 15.75 4.80
CA SER A 161 -17.40 15.22 4.19
C SER A 161 -17.10 14.05 3.26
N VAL A 162 -16.07 14.20 2.41
CA VAL A 162 -15.60 13.13 1.51
C VAL A 162 -15.11 11.92 2.30
N ALA A 163 -14.33 12.14 3.37
CA ALA A 163 -13.86 11.06 4.22
C ALA A 163 -15.02 10.27 4.83
N ASN A 164 -16.04 10.97 5.35
CA ASN A 164 -17.23 10.32 5.93
C ASN A 164 -17.97 9.47 4.88
N THR A 165 -18.12 9.96 3.66
CA THR A 165 -18.75 9.23 2.55
C THR A 165 -17.94 7.95 2.20
N LEU A 166 -16.62 8.08 2.07
CA LEU A 166 -15.74 6.95 1.75
C LEU A 166 -15.79 5.87 2.85
N VAL A 167 -15.70 6.27 4.12
CA VAL A 167 -15.78 5.33 5.26
C VAL A 167 -17.15 4.66 5.32
N GLY A 168 -18.24 5.43 5.13
CA GLY A 168 -19.61 4.90 5.06
C GLY A 168 -19.79 3.89 3.94
N ALA A 169 -19.11 4.08 2.82
CA ALA A 169 -19.11 3.17 1.67
C ALA A 169 -18.23 1.91 1.87
N GLY A 170 -17.41 1.84 2.94
CA GLY A 170 -16.58 0.68 3.28
C GLY A 170 -15.11 0.79 2.90
N VAL A 171 -14.62 2.00 2.60
CA VAL A 171 -13.18 2.32 2.51
C VAL A 171 -12.56 2.24 3.90
N ILE A 172 -11.36 1.68 4.01
CA ILE A 172 -10.66 1.45 5.29
C ILE A 172 -9.30 2.15 5.37
N ALA A 173 -8.77 2.67 4.24
CA ALA A 173 -7.51 3.38 4.15
C ALA A 173 -7.54 4.44 3.03
#